data_cf86e1bac497c6c04e99d409bcf2a922
#
_entry.id   cf86e1bac497c6c04e99d409bcf2a922
#
_cell.length_a   1.000
_cell.length_b   1.000
_cell.length_c   1.000
_cell.angle_alpha   90.00
_cell.angle_beta   90.00
_cell.angle_gamma   90.00
#
_symmetry.space_group_name_H-M   'P 1'
#
loop_
_entity.id
_entity.type
_entity.pdbx_description
1 polymer ?
#
loop_
_entity_poly.entity_id
_entity_poly.type
_entity_poly.pdbx_seq_one_letter_code
_entity_poly.pdbx_strand_id
1 'polypeptide(L)'
;MVKVIVDADDFGMSEAINQGIIKSYVDGLTTSTLLMPNLPTAEHAVALAKNYPGLFVGQHTNFLLGKPCADPCMIPSLVDEQGNFHRSSYYRQQKQVTFVYEEVRLETIAQLTRFKELTGHYPEHFDCHSIGDEVVDQVFLELAEEYGLHTTLKYSGEKEYPPQQGYFQVTHLLESGALSYIHEGVSVENFLKDDFGLLWMPESAIAEMHFDVGYLDQFVLDNSSYTTLRCKELATICDPRVRQWFEEQGIERITFGDLKK
;
A
#
# COMPACT_ATOMS: atom_id res chain seq x y z
N MET A 1 -1.32 -24.10 7.31
CA MET A 1 -2.08 -23.31 6.32
C MET A 1 -1.37 -21.98 6.13
N VAL A 2 -1.22 -21.55 4.89
CA VAL A 2 -0.68 -20.22 4.56
C VAL A 2 -1.70 -19.16 4.97
N LYS A 3 -1.21 -18.07 5.56
CA LYS A 3 -2.00 -16.88 5.89
C LYS A 3 -1.74 -15.81 4.87
N VAL A 4 -2.78 -15.09 4.46
CA VAL A 4 -2.66 -14.05 3.43
C VAL A 4 -3.27 -12.75 3.93
N ILE A 5 -2.47 -11.68 3.86
CA ILE A 5 -2.96 -10.30 3.96
C ILE A 5 -3.24 -9.84 2.53
N VAL A 6 -4.47 -9.46 2.26
CA VAL A 6 -4.85 -8.86 0.97
C VAL A 6 -5.02 -7.37 1.20
N ASP A 7 -4.03 -6.62 0.78
CA ASP A 7 -3.95 -5.18 0.97
C ASP A 7 -4.40 -4.42 -0.28
N ALA A 8 -5.18 -3.36 -0.06
CA ALA A 8 -5.62 -2.45 -1.10
C ALA A 8 -5.04 -1.06 -0.83
N ASP A 9 -4.06 -0.67 -1.63
CA ASP A 9 -3.32 0.59 -1.51
C ASP A 9 -4.16 1.82 -1.91
N ASP A 10 -3.67 3.00 -1.57
CA ASP A 10 -4.17 4.31 -2.00
C ASP A 10 -5.51 4.76 -1.40
N PHE A 11 -5.94 4.24 -0.25
CA PHE A 11 -7.13 4.73 0.44
C PHE A 11 -6.95 6.21 0.80
N GLY A 12 -7.90 7.05 0.43
CA GLY A 12 -7.78 8.51 0.56
C GLY A 12 -7.25 9.22 -0.68
N MET A 13 -6.85 8.49 -1.74
CA MET A 13 -6.35 9.09 -2.97
C MET A 13 -7.45 9.86 -3.73
N SER A 14 -8.63 9.26 -3.87
CA SER A 14 -9.83 9.89 -4.43
C SER A 14 -11.09 9.21 -3.93
N GLU A 15 -12.26 9.85 -4.10
CA GLU A 15 -13.53 9.22 -3.70
C GLU A 15 -13.80 7.94 -4.50
N ALA A 16 -13.44 7.91 -5.78
CA ALA A 16 -13.60 6.73 -6.64
C ALA A 16 -12.73 5.56 -6.17
N ILE A 17 -11.47 5.83 -5.81
CA ILE A 17 -10.59 4.81 -5.21
C ILE A 17 -11.17 4.33 -3.87
N ASN A 18 -11.59 5.24 -3.00
CA ASN A 18 -12.16 4.90 -1.71
C ASN A 18 -13.35 3.93 -1.86
N GLN A 19 -14.26 4.21 -2.79
CA GLN A 19 -15.42 3.34 -3.07
C GLN A 19 -15.01 1.97 -3.63
N GLY A 20 -13.99 1.93 -4.49
CA GLY A 20 -13.44 0.69 -5.04
C GLY A 20 -12.83 -0.19 -3.96
N ILE A 21 -12.08 0.39 -3.03
CA ILE A 21 -11.47 -0.31 -1.89
C ILE A 21 -12.58 -0.88 -0.97
N ILE A 22 -13.60 -0.10 -0.64
CA ILE A 22 -14.73 -0.62 0.14
C ILE A 22 -15.45 -1.77 -0.58
N LYS A 23 -15.63 -1.65 -1.90
CA LYS A 23 -16.19 -2.76 -2.69
C LYS A 23 -15.31 -4.01 -2.62
N SER A 24 -13.99 -3.86 -2.77
CA SER A 24 -13.05 -5.00 -2.71
C SER A 24 -13.05 -5.69 -1.34
N TYR A 25 -13.31 -4.95 -0.26
CA TYR A 25 -13.51 -5.50 1.07
C TYR A 25 -14.84 -6.25 1.21
N VAL A 26 -15.94 -5.63 0.77
CA VAL A 26 -17.30 -6.21 0.95
C VAL A 26 -17.52 -7.43 0.06
N ASP A 27 -17.19 -7.30 -1.22
CA ASP A 27 -17.49 -8.29 -2.25
C ASP A 27 -16.28 -9.16 -2.63
N GLY A 28 -15.07 -8.74 -2.24
CA GLY A 28 -13.80 -9.35 -2.66
C GLY A 28 -13.03 -10.02 -1.54
N LEU A 29 -11.70 -10.00 -1.69
CA LEU A 29 -10.76 -10.64 -0.78
C LEU A 29 -10.05 -9.68 0.17
N THR A 30 -10.12 -8.37 -0.06
CA THR A 30 -9.39 -7.37 0.72
C THR A 30 -9.64 -7.52 2.22
N THR A 31 -8.57 -7.48 2.99
CA THR A 31 -8.60 -7.53 4.45
C THR A 31 -8.06 -6.26 5.09
N SER A 32 -7.14 -5.59 4.38
CA SER A 32 -6.43 -4.42 4.84
C SER A 32 -6.41 -3.35 3.75
N THR A 33 -6.26 -2.09 4.16
CA THR A 33 -6.02 -0.96 3.27
C THR A 33 -5.10 0.05 3.94
N LEU A 34 -4.39 0.83 3.13
CA LEU A 34 -3.44 1.82 3.62
C LEU A 34 -3.87 3.23 3.20
N LEU A 35 -4.08 4.09 4.20
CA LEU A 35 -4.59 5.45 4.05
C LEU A 35 -3.47 6.43 3.71
N MET A 36 -3.69 7.27 2.69
CA MET A 36 -2.89 8.46 2.39
C MET A 36 -3.43 9.68 3.19
N PRO A 37 -2.88 10.00 4.36
CA PRO A 37 -3.52 10.97 5.27
C PRO A 37 -3.37 12.42 4.83
N ASN A 38 -2.42 12.72 3.94
CA ASN A 38 -2.16 14.06 3.42
C ASN A 38 -3.13 14.52 2.33
N LEU A 39 -3.91 13.60 1.75
CA LEU A 39 -4.79 13.92 0.62
C LEU A 39 -6.18 14.41 1.05
N PRO A 40 -6.84 15.29 0.26
CA PRO A 40 -8.12 15.89 0.66
C PRO A 40 -9.25 14.90 0.92
N THR A 41 -9.22 13.73 0.26
CA THR A 41 -10.24 12.69 0.38
C THR A 41 -9.96 11.67 1.48
N ALA A 42 -8.93 11.89 2.31
CA ALA A 42 -8.64 11.05 3.48
C ALA A 42 -9.77 11.05 4.52
N GLU A 43 -10.42 12.21 4.75
CA GLU A 43 -11.57 12.30 5.65
C GLU A 43 -12.77 11.48 5.16
N HIS A 44 -13.04 11.51 3.84
CA HIS A 44 -14.05 10.66 3.22
C HIS A 44 -13.71 9.17 3.36
N ALA A 45 -12.44 8.79 3.17
CA ALA A 45 -11.97 7.42 3.36
C ALA A 45 -12.24 6.92 4.80
N VAL A 46 -11.81 7.70 5.79
CA VAL A 46 -12.03 7.36 7.21
C VAL A 46 -13.51 7.29 7.57
N ALA A 47 -14.34 8.19 7.01
CA ALA A 47 -15.78 8.15 7.23
C ALA A 47 -16.42 6.87 6.67
N LEU A 48 -15.96 6.39 5.52
CA LEU A 48 -16.39 5.10 4.95
C LEU A 48 -15.94 3.93 5.82
N ALA A 49 -14.67 3.89 6.22
CA ALA A 49 -14.09 2.79 7.00
C ALA A 49 -14.81 2.56 8.34
N LYS A 50 -15.36 3.61 8.97
CA LYS A 50 -16.15 3.50 10.20
C LYS A 50 -17.36 2.56 10.08
N ASN A 51 -17.88 2.34 8.88
CA ASN A 51 -18.98 1.41 8.64
C ASN A 51 -18.51 -0.05 8.49
N TYR A 52 -17.20 -0.28 8.45
CA TYR A 52 -16.59 -1.57 8.19
C TYR A 52 -15.48 -1.87 9.20
N PRO A 53 -15.83 -2.12 10.47
CA PRO A 53 -14.86 -2.27 11.57
C PRO A 53 -13.91 -3.48 11.42
N GLY A 54 -14.19 -4.39 10.50
CA GLY A 54 -13.30 -5.52 10.18
C GLY A 54 -12.27 -5.19 9.08
N LEU A 55 -12.39 -4.04 8.40
CA LEU A 55 -11.37 -3.57 7.47
C LEU A 55 -10.24 -2.95 8.28
N PHE A 56 -9.04 -3.54 8.19
CA PHE A 56 -7.85 -2.95 8.79
C PHE A 56 -7.44 -1.71 7.99
N VAL A 57 -7.12 -0.63 8.69
CA VAL A 57 -6.64 0.62 8.07
C VAL A 57 -5.27 0.98 8.64
N GLY A 58 -4.22 0.80 7.83
CA GLY A 58 -2.88 1.29 8.07
C GLY A 58 -2.61 2.63 7.37
N GLN A 59 -1.34 3.07 7.35
CA GLN A 59 -0.94 4.30 6.67
C GLN A 59 -0.11 4.02 5.41
N HIS A 60 -0.49 4.64 4.29
CA HIS A 60 0.28 4.72 3.06
C HIS A 60 1.00 6.07 2.99
N THR A 61 2.24 6.11 3.47
CA THR A 61 3.02 7.34 3.50
C THR A 61 3.35 7.81 2.09
N ASN A 62 2.95 9.01 1.76
CA ASN A 62 3.02 9.55 0.42
C ASN A 62 3.99 10.73 0.33
N PHE A 63 4.90 10.69 -0.66
CA PHE A 63 5.83 11.78 -1.00
C PHE A 63 5.70 12.24 -2.45
N LEU A 64 4.61 11.87 -3.15
CA LEU A 64 4.46 12.05 -4.60
C LEU A 64 3.22 12.84 -5.02
N LEU A 65 2.21 12.92 -4.16
CA LEU A 65 0.91 13.48 -4.52
C LEU A 65 0.43 14.54 -3.53
N GLY A 66 -0.04 15.66 -4.06
CA GLY A 66 -0.64 16.72 -3.26
C GLY A 66 0.35 17.50 -2.40
N LYS A 67 -0.15 18.03 -1.29
CA LYS A 67 0.66 18.80 -0.34
C LYS A 67 1.15 17.91 0.79
N PRO A 68 2.34 18.19 1.36
CA PRO A 68 2.83 17.52 2.55
C PRO A 68 1.98 17.87 3.79
N CYS A 69 2.13 17.06 4.83
CA CYS A 69 1.63 17.37 6.17
C CYS A 69 2.59 18.28 6.94
N ALA A 70 3.88 18.18 6.71
CA ALA A 70 4.87 19.09 7.29
C ALA A 70 4.89 20.45 6.59
N ASP A 71 5.51 21.45 7.22
CA ASP A 71 5.77 22.74 6.57
C ASP A 71 6.69 22.55 5.36
N PRO A 72 6.27 22.93 4.13
CA PRO A 72 7.09 22.81 2.94
C PRO A 72 8.48 23.47 3.04
N CYS A 73 8.61 24.54 3.85
CA CYS A 73 9.89 25.20 4.08
C CYS A 73 10.91 24.33 4.84
N MET A 74 10.43 23.30 5.54
CA MET A 74 11.27 22.38 6.33
C MET A 74 11.66 21.13 5.55
N ILE A 75 11.06 20.90 4.37
CA ILE A 75 11.27 19.73 3.52
C ILE A 75 11.48 20.14 2.04
N PRO A 76 12.38 21.11 1.77
CA PRO A 76 12.50 21.71 0.44
C PRO A 76 12.93 20.75 -0.66
N SER A 77 13.56 19.61 -0.34
CA SER A 77 13.95 18.62 -1.35
C SER A 77 12.79 17.75 -1.83
N LEU A 78 11.70 17.67 -1.06
CA LEU A 78 10.53 16.86 -1.38
C LEU A 78 9.45 17.61 -2.14
N VAL A 79 9.53 18.96 -2.20
CA VAL A 79 8.46 19.80 -2.73
C VAL A 79 8.91 20.71 -3.87
N ASP A 80 7.95 21.08 -4.72
CA ASP A 80 8.14 22.08 -5.77
C ASP A 80 8.00 23.52 -5.23
N GLU A 81 8.20 24.52 -6.11
CA GLU A 81 8.08 25.94 -5.77
C GLU A 81 6.69 26.35 -5.27
N GLN A 82 5.66 25.55 -5.53
CA GLN A 82 4.28 25.75 -5.07
C GLN A 82 4.00 25.05 -3.74
N GLY A 83 4.99 24.33 -3.20
CA GLY A 83 4.89 23.59 -1.95
C GLY A 83 4.07 22.29 -2.08
N ASN A 84 3.98 21.72 -3.28
CA ASN A 84 3.43 20.38 -3.48
C ASN A 84 4.56 19.37 -3.60
N PHE A 85 4.31 18.11 -3.29
CA PHE A 85 5.27 17.06 -3.55
C PHE A 85 5.67 16.99 -5.03
N HIS A 86 6.94 16.69 -5.29
CA HIS A 86 7.40 16.33 -6.61
C HIS A 86 6.71 15.05 -7.08
N ARG A 87 6.23 15.07 -8.34
CA ARG A 87 5.59 13.88 -8.92
C ARG A 87 6.60 12.79 -9.24
N SER A 88 6.15 11.55 -9.36
CA SER A 88 6.99 10.41 -9.75
C SER A 88 7.76 10.63 -11.06
N SER A 89 7.22 11.44 -11.99
CA SER A 89 7.91 11.82 -13.23
C SER A 89 9.16 12.68 -12.98
N TYR A 90 9.16 13.51 -11.94
CA TYR A 90 10.35 14.28 -11.52
C TYR A 90 11.48 13.32 -11.12
N TYR A 91 11.20 12.38 -10.23
CA TYR A 91 12.20 11.43 -9.76
C TYR A 91 12.71 10.51 -10.88
N ARG A 92 11.84 10.06 -11.79
CA ARG A 92 12.27 9.25 -12.95
C ARG A 92 13.19 9.98 -13.93
N GLN A 93 13.18 11.30 -13.96
CA GLN A 93 14.06 12.11 -14.81
C GLN A 93 15.43 12.39 -14.16
N GLN A 94 15.57 12.17 -12.86
CA GLN A 94 16.84 12.36 -12.16
C GLN A 94 17.79 11.20 -12.44
N LYS A 95 19.07 11.49 -12.68
CA LYS A 95 20.10 10.46 -12.81
C LYS A 95 20.38 9.75 -11.49
N GLN A 96 20.21 10.46 -10.40
CA GLN A 96 20.33 9.98 -9.03
C GLN A 96 19.31 10.74 -8.19
N VAL A 97 18.41 10.01 -7.58
CA VAL A 97 17.49 10.54 -6.57
C VAL A 97 18.24 10.55 -5.25
N THR A 98 18.13 11.64 -4.51
CA THR A 98 18.68 11.72 -3.15
C THR A 98 17.58 12.23 -2.23
N PHE A 99 17.07 11.35 -1.41
CA PHE A 99 16.19 11.73 -0.31
C PHE A 99 17.04 12.23 0.88
N VAL A 100 16.59 13.32 1.51
CA VAL A 100 17.22 13.87 2.70
C VAL A 100 16.58 13.23 3.92
N TYR A 101 17.36 12.52 4.72
CA TYR A 101 16.88 11.74 5.87
C TYR A 101 15.98 12.56 6.82
N GLU A 102 16.42 13.76 7.22
CA GLU A 102 15.69 14.62 8.13
C GLU A 102 14.34 15.08 7.56
N GLU A 103 14.28 15.31 6.26
CA GLU A 103 13.06 15.73 5.57
C GLU A 103 12.06 14.59 5.44
N VAL A 104 12.54 13.39 5.04
CA VAL A 104 11.73 12.18 4.98
C VAL A 104 11.17 11.84 6.35
N ARG A 105 12.01 11.91 7.39
CA ARG A 105 11.60 11.62 8.76
C ARG A 105 10.56 12.63 9.27
N LEU A 106 10.78 13.91 9.02
CA LEU A 106 9.85 14.96 9.43
C LEU A 106 8.48 14.79 8.79
N GLU A 107 8.43 14.57 7.49
CA GLU A 107 7.17 14.37 6.76
C GLU A 107 6.47 13.07 7.18
N THR A 108 7.20 11.97 7.37
CA THR A 108 6.61 10.71 7.83
C THR A 108 5.95 10.88 9.20
N ILE A 109 6.61 11.56 10.15
CA ILE A 109 6.03 11.86 11.47
C ILE A 109 4.80 12.77 11.35
N ALA A 110 4.84 13.75 10.44
CA ALA A 110 3.69 14.63 10.21
C ALA A 110 2.49 13.85 9.66
N GLN A 111 2.73 12.91 8.74
CA GLN A 111 1.67 12.04 8.21
C GLN A 111 1.15 11.06 9.28
N LEU A 112 2.01 10.48 10.13
CA LEU A 112 1.59 9.65 11.28
C LEU A 112 0.71 10.44 12.24
N THR A 113 1.06 11.71 12.48
CA THR A 113 0.27 12.61 13.32
C THR A 113 -1.09 12.91 12.69
N ARG A 114 -1.10 13.20 11.37
CA ARG A 114 -2.34 13.44 10.61
C ARG A 114 -3.22 12.20 10.58
N PHE A 115 -2.65 11.02 10.41
CA PHE A 115 -3.38 9.76 10.51
C PHE A 115 -4.09 9.64 11.86
N LYS A 116 -3.35 9.92 12.96
CA LYS A 116 -3.92 9.88 14.32
C LYS A 116 -5.05 10.91 14.50
N GLU A 117 -4.90 12.11 13.94
CA GLU A 117 -5.97 13.12 13.98
C GLU A 117 -7.26 12.64 13.31
N LEU A 118 -7.12 11.95 12.17
CA LEU A 118 -8.24 11.44 11.38
C LEU A 118 -8.93 10.23 12.03
N THR A 119 -8.14 9.31 12.60
CA THR A 119 -8.62 8.01 13.06
C THR A 119 -8.77 7.90 14.58
N GLY A 120 -8.09 8.77 15.35
CA GLY A 120 -8.05 8.76 16.80
C GLY A 120 -6.89 7.97 17.41
N HIS A 121 -6.10 7.26 16.62
CA HIS A 121 -4.94 6.46 17.06
C HIS A 121 -3.82 6.46 16.01
N TYR A 122 -2.60 6.09 16.38
CA TYR A 122 -1.55 5.83 15.40
C TYR A 122 -1.88 4.55 14.60
N PRO A 123 -1.38 4.42 13.34
CA PRO A 123 -1.53 3.18 12.59
C PRO A 123 -0.78 2.04 13.31
N GLU A 124 -1.21 0.80 13.13
CA GLU A 124 -0.43 -0.36 13.60
C GLU A 124 0.56 -0.84 12.51
N HIS A 125 0.29 -0.48 11.28
CA HIS A 125 1.13 -0.75 10.10
C HIS A 125 1.22 0.47 9.21
N PHE A 126 2.39 0.70 8.62
CA PHE A 126 2.60 1.73 7.60
C PHE A 126 3.62 1.31 6.56
N ASP A 127 3.48 1.84 5.36
CA ASP A 127 4.42 1.65 4.26
C ASP A 127 4.58 2.93 3.41
N CYS A 128 5.26 2.83 2.26
CA CYS A 128 5.51 3.95 1.36
C CYS A 128 4.81 3.79 0.01
N HIS A 129 4.11 4.83 -0.45
CA HIS A 129 3.54 4.89 -1.79
C HIS A 129 4.62 4.97 -2.86
N SER A 130 4.73 3.93 -3.69
CA SER A 130 5.52 3.89 -4.94
C SER A 130 7.00 4.28 -4.88
N ILE A 131 7.59 4.52 -3.71
CA ILE A 131 9.01 4.81 -3.54
C ILE A 131 9.69 3.65 -2.84
N GLY A 132 10.75 3.14 -3.47
CA GLY A 132 11.73 2.26 -2.84
C GLY A 132 13.08 2.97 -2.82
N ASP A 133 13.58 3.33 -1.64
CA ASP A 133 14.84 4.06 -1.45
C ASP A 133 15.45 3.73 -0.09
N GLU A 134 16.77 3.59 -0.01
CA GLU A 134 17.47 3.21 1.23
C GLU A 134 17.25 4.19 2.38
N VAL A 135 17.15 5.49 2.10
CA VAL A 135 16.92 6.52 3.11
C VAL A 135 15.50 6.43 3.65
N VAL A 136 14.53 6.21 2.75
CA VAL A 136 13.12 6.02 3.14
C VAL A 136 12.97 4.78 4.01
N ASP A 137 13.55 3.66 3.58
CA ASP A 137 13.51 2.41 4.33
C ASP A 137 14.18 2.53 5.70
N GLN A 138 15.33 3.24 5.79
CA GLN A 138 15.99 3.50 7.07
C GLN A 138 15.07 4.28 8.02
N VAL A 139 14.46 5.37 7.54
CA VAL A 139 13.53 6.17 8.35
C VAL A 139 12.35 5.34 8.83
N PHE A 140 11.79 4.50 7.95
CA PHE A 140 10.63 3.68 8.28
C PHE A 140 10.94 2.65 9.36
N LEU A 141 12.11 2.01 9.28
CA LEU A 141 12.55 1.08 10.31
C LEU A 141 12.70 1.74 11.67
N GLU A 142 13.37 2.90 11.71
CA GLU A 142 13.59 3.62 12.95
C GLU A 142 12.27 4.10 13.57
N LEU A 143 11.33 4.61 12.74
CA LEU A 143 10.01 5.02 13.20
C LEU A 143 9.13 3.84 13.60
N ALA A 144 9.24 2.70 12.90
CA ALA A 144 8.54 1.48 13.31
C ALA A 144 8.97 1.03 14.71
N GLU A 145 10.27 1.07 15.01
CA GLU A 145 10.79 0.77 16.35
C GLU A 145 10.35 1.83 17.38
N GLU A 146 10.50 3.11 17.06
CA GLU A 146 10.19 4.23 17.96
C GLU A 146 8.71 4.27 18.38
N TYR A 147 7.80 3.99 17.43
CA TYR A 147 6.35 4.06 17.65
C TYR A 147 5.71 2.68 17.94
N GLY A 148 6.49 1.58 17.85
CA GLY A 148 5.98 0.22 18.03
C GLY A 148 5.01 -0.20 16.91
N LEU A 149 5.34 0.15 15.67
CA LEU A 149 4.54 -0.11 14.46
C LEU A 149 5.17 -1.24 13.64
N HIS A 150 4.37 -1.85 12.76
CA HIS A 150 4.88 -2.67 11.68
C HIS A 150 5.10 -1.83 10.42
N THR A 151 6.08 -2.20 9.60
CA THR A 151 6.30 -1.59 8.30
C THR A 151 6.67 -2.63 7.25
N THR A 152 6.24 -2.37 6.03
CA THR A 152 6.67 -3.10 4.84
C THR A 152 7.62 -2.21 4.05
N LEU A 153 8.79 -2.74 3.70
CA LEU A 153 9.80 -2.02 2.95
C LEU A 153 9.72 -2.38 1.46
N LYS A 154 9.78 -1.37 0.59
CA LYS A 154 9.72 -1.56 -0.87
C LYS A 154 11.09 -1.67 -1.51
N TYR A 155 12.15 -1.17 -0.86
CA TYR A 155 13.51 -1.30 -1.31
C TYR A 155 14.24 -2.33 -0.46
N SER A 156 14.49 -3.50 -1.03
CA SER A 156 15.22 -4.56 -0.33
C SER A 156 16.73 -4.53 -0.61
N GLY A 157 17.18 -3.84 -1.67
CA GLY A 157 18.55 -3.92 -2.14
C GLY A 157 19.00 -5.38 -2.31
N GLU A 158 20.30 -5.66 -2.10
CA GLU A 158 20.83 -7.04 -2.00
C GLU A 158 20.63 -7.64 -0.59
N LYS A 159 20.01 -6.91 0.33
CA LYS A 159 19.75 -7.39 1.69
C LYS A 159 18.40 -8.08 1.72
N GLU A 160 18.42 -9.40 1.95
CA GLU A 160 17.20 -10.10 2.41
C GLU A 160 16.67 -9.35 3.62
N TYR A 161 15.52 -8.73 3.45
CA TYR A 161 14.83 -8.05 4.53
C TYR A 161 13.61 -8.87 4.91
N PRO A 162 13.68 -9.77 5.89
CA PRO A 162 12.50 -10.32 6.49
C PRO A 162 12.17 -9.52 7.75
N PRO A 163 11.10 -8.74 7.80
CA PRO A 163 10.62 -8.21 9.08
C PRO A 163 10.26 -9.35 10.03
N GLN A 164 9.88 -10.50 9.50
CA GLN A 164 9.64 -11.72 10.28
C GLN A 164 10.00 -12.96 9.44
N GLN A 165 10.59 -13.97 10.09
CA GLN A 165 10.83 -15.25 9.45
C GLN A 165 9.51 -15.86 8.95
N GLY A 166 9.40 -16.12 7.65
CA GLY A 166 8.19 -16.65 7.02
C GLY A 166 7.19 -15.60 6.50
N TYR A 167 7.57 -14.33 6.42
CA TYR A 167 6.79 -13.28 5.80
C TYR A 167 7.25 -13.00 4.36
N PHE A 168 6.32 -12.96 3.41
CA PHE A 168 6.65 -12.82 1.99
C PHE A 168 5.72 -11.83 1.30
N GLN A 169 6.29 -10.88 0.57
CA GLN A 169 5.55 -10.06 -0.41
C GLN A 169 5.47 -10.83 -1.73
N VAL A 170 4.27 -11.19 -2.16
CA VAL A 170 4.10 -12.15 -3.26
C VAL A 170 3.58 -11.56 -4.57
N THR A 171 2.93 -10.41 -4.56
CA THR A 171 2.45 -9.78 -5.80
C THR A 171 3.55 -9.37 -6.77
N HIS A 172 4.77 -9.20 -6.28
CA HIS A 172 5.94 -8.89 -7.09
C HIS A 172 6.69 -10.14 -7.60
N LEU A 173 6.27 -11.34 -7.19
CA LEU A 173 6.94 -12.60 -7.50
C LEU A 173 6.34 -13.35 -8.71
N LEU A 174 5.43 -12.76 -9.48
CA LEU A 174 4.94 -13.39 -10.71
C LEU A 174 6.11 -13.75 -11.62
N GLU A 175 6.20 -15.02 -12.02
CA GLU A 175 7.28 -15.54 -12.88
C GLU A 175 7.44 -14.76 -14.19
N SER A 176 6.38 -14.12 -14.67
CA SER A 176 6.40 -13.22 -15.84
C SER A 176 7.21 -11.94 -15.60
N GLY A 177 7.69 -11.74 -14.37
CA GLY A 177 8.46 -10.58 -13.92
C GLY A 177 7.59 -9.39 -13.51
N ALA A 178 8.13 -8.55 -12.62
CA ALA A 178 7.45 -7.33 -12.12
C ALA A 178 6.91 -6.41 -13.23
N LEU A 179 7.53 -6.43 -14.41
CA LEU A 179 7.09 -5.64 -15.56
C LEU A 179 5.75 -6.10 -16.14
N SER A 180 5.45 -7.40 -16.12
CA SER A 180 4.16 -7.91 -16.62
C SER A 180 3.00 -7.46 -15.72
N TYR A 181 3.18 -7.51 -14.40
CA TYR A 181 2.20 -7.04 -13.43
C TYR A 181 1.87 -5.55 -13.63
N ILE A 182 2.89 -4.69 -13.77
CA ILE A 182 2.71 -3.24 -13.97
C ILE A 182 1.97 -2.94 -15.29
N HIS A 183 2.13 -3.77 -16.31
CA HIS A 183 1.53 -3.53 -17.63
C HIS A 183 0.18 -4.22 -17.83
N GLU A 184 -0.05 -5.36 -17.20
CA GLU A 184 -1.22 -6.19 -17.46
C GLU A 184 -2.22 -6.25 -16.30
N GLY A 185 -1.78 -5.91 -15.08
CA GLY A 185 -2.52 -6.08 -13.84
C GLY A 185 -2.74 -7.56 -13.49
N VAL A 186 -3.22 -7.81 -12.29
CA VAL A 186 -3.54 -9.17 -11.83
C VAL A 186 -4.86 -9.64 -12.44
N SER A 187 -4.92 -10.90 -12.82
CA SER A 187 -6.08 -11.57 -13.38
C SER A 187 -6.56 -12.74 -12.53
N VAL A 188 -7.79 -13.16 -12.73
CA VAL A 188 -8.35 -14.37 -12.08
C VAL A 188 -7.48 -15.60 -12.34
N GLU A 189 -6.96 -15.73 -13.55
CA GLU A 189 -6.13 -16.87 -13.95
C GLU A 189 -4.83 -16.97 -13.15
N ASN A 190 -4.25 -15.84 -12.71
CA ASN A 190 -3.07 -15.85 -11.86
C ASN A 190 -3.35 -16.51 -10.49
N PHE A 191 -4.55 -16.33 -9.95
CA PHE A 191 -4.96 -17.04 -8.74
C PHE A 191 -5.20 -18.51 -8.98
N LEU A 192 -6.01 -18.86 -10.01
CA LEU A 192 -6.40 -20.24 -10.27
C LEU A 192 -5.22 -21.15 -10.64
N LYS A 193 -4.13 -20.57 -11.15
CA LYS A 193 -2.88 -21.28 -11.48
C LYS A 193 -1.86 -21.25 -10.35
N ASP A 194 -2.15 -20.53 -9.27
CA ASP A 194 -1.19 -20.27 -8.18
C ASP A 194 0.13 -19.62 -8.69
N ASP A 195 0.01 -18.65 -9.61
CA ASP A 195 1.18 -17.91 -10.11
C ASP A 195 1.89 -17.11 -9.00
N PHE A 196 1.23 -16.92 -7.86
CA PHE A 196 1.81 -16.31 -6.65
C PHE A 196 2.59 -17.29 -5.79
N GLY A 197 2.48 -18.59 -6.04
CA GLY A 197 3.18 -19.63 -5.31
C GLY A 197 2.68 -19.84 -3.87
N LEU A 198 1.45 -19.45 -3.55
CA LEU A 198 0.88 -19.53 -2.19
C LEU A 198 0.86 -20.97 -1.68
N LEU A 199 0.57 -21.94 -2.55
CA LEU A 199 0.47 -23.36 -2.17
C LEU A 199 1.84 -24.00 -1.93
N TRP A 200 2.92 -23.35 -2.33
CA TRP A 200 4.30 -23.84 -2.16
C TRP A 200 5.01 -23.20 -0.96
N MET A 201 4.36 -22.27 -0.28
CA MET A 201 4.92 -21.61 0.89
C MET A 201 4.95 -22.52 2.10
N PRO A 202 5.88 -22.29 3.05
CA PRO A 202 5.89 -22.98 4.34
C PRO A 202 4.54 -22.88 5.06
N GLU A 203 4.17 -23.90 5.81
CA GLU A 203 2.85 -23.98 6.48
C GLU A 203 2.53 -22.80 7.42
N SER A 204 3.52 -22.14 7.95
CA SER A 204 3.34 -20.98 8.84
C SER A 204 3.61 -19.64 8.15
N ALA A 205 3.75 -19.65 6.82
CA ALA A 205 4.06 -18.43 6.08
C ALA A 205 2.89 -17.44 6.12
N ILE A 206 3.27 -16.16 6.12
CA ILE A 206 2.36 -15.04 5.90
C ILE A 206 2.73 -14.44 4.54
N ALA A 207 1.79 -14.46 3.61
CA ALA A 207 1.92 -13.80 2.33
C ALA A 207 1.22 -12.45 2.37
N GLU A 208 1.89 -11.42 1.93
CA GLU A 208 1.33 -10.07 1.73
C GLU A 208 1.13 -9.83 0.24
N MET A 209 -0.09 -9.48 -0.14
CA MET A 209 -0.50 -9.20 -1.51
C MET A 209 -1.02 -7.77 -1.60
N HIS A 210 -0.34 -6.94 -2.40
CA HIS A 210 -0.74 -5.55 -2.65
C HIS A 210 -1.52 -5.44 -3.96
N PHE A 211 -2.59 -4.65 -3.94
CA PHE A 211 -3.41 -4.35 -5.09
C PHE A 211 -3.78 -2.88 -5.14
N ASP A 212 -3.69 -2.30 -6.32
CA ASP A 212 -4.12 -0.93 -6.59
C ASP A 212 -5.58 -0.91 -7.10
N VAL A 213 -6.51 -1.43 -6.32
CA VAL A 213 -7.92 -1.52 -6.73
C VAL A 213 -8.63 -0.16 -6.70
N GLY A 214 -9.56 0.07 -7.62
CA GLY A 214 -10.34 1.29 -7.57
C GLY A 214 -11.24 1.52 -8.77
N TYR A 215 -12.18 2.44 -8.62
CA TYR A 215 -12.87 3.06 -9.73
C TYR A 215 -12.05 4.25 -10.26
N LEU A 216 -12.41 4.78 -11.41
CA LEU A 216 -11.75 5.92 -12.03
C LEU A 216 -12.58 7.20 -11.87
N ASP A 217 -11.89 8.27 -11.55
CA ASP A 217 -12.38 9.64 -11.64
C ASP A 217 -11.33 10.55 -12.29
N GLN A 218 -11.65 11.83 -12.43
CA GLN A 218 -10.75 12.78 -13.09
C GLN A 218 -9.43 12.92 -12.30
N PHE A 219 -9.47 12.85 -10.97
CA PHE A 219 -8.26 12.94 -10.15
C PHE A 219 -7.27 11.80 -10.45
N VAL A 220 -7.77 10.55 -10.53
CA VAL A 220 -6.95 9.39 -10.88
C VAL A 220 -6.37 9.52 -12.27
N LEU A 221 -7.17 9.95 -13.27
CA LEU A 221 -6.71 10.12 -14.65
C LEU A 221 -5.61 11.19 -14.78
N ASP A 222 -5.66 12.24 -13.98
CA ASP A 222 -4.69 13.34 -14.02
C ASP A 222 -3.42 13.06 -13.21
N ASN A 223 -3.47 12.15 -12.22
CA ASN A 223 -2.40 12.00 -11.24
C ASN A 223 -1.76 10.61 -11.19
N SER A 224 -2.34 9.59 -11.80
CA SER A 224 -1.81 8.23 -11.84
C SER A 224 -1.63 7.72 -13.27
N SER A 225 -0.54 7.00 -13.50
CA SER A 225 -0.37 6.20 -14.72
C SER A 225 -1.08 4.84 -14.63
N TYR A 226 -1.34 4.36 -13.42
CA TYR A 226 -2.06 3.11 -13.16
C TYR A 226 -3.56 3.42 -13.08
N THR A 227 -4.25 3.31 -14.20
CA THR A 227 -5.65 3.76 -14.35
C THR A 227 -6.61 2.59 -14.58
N THR A 228 -6.81 2.16 -15.81
CA THR A 228 -7.76 1.07 -16.14
C THR A 228 -7.40 -0.26 -15.48
N LEU A 229 -6.15 -0.49 -15.15
CA LEU A 229 -5.70 -1.65 -14.41
C LEU A 229 -6.29 -1.72 -13.01
N ARG A 230 -6.53 -0.58 -12.35
CA ARG A 230 -7.23 -0.52 -11.05
C ARG A 230 -8.63 -1.15 -11.12
N CYS A 231 -9.37 -0.87 -12.20
CA CYS A 231 -10.69 -1.47 -12.43
C CYS A 231 -10.58 -2.98 -12.71
N LYS A 232 -9.54 -3.41 -13.42
CA LYS A 232 -9.28 -4.82 -13.71
C LYS A 232 -8.96 -5.57 -12.41
N GLU A 233 -8.10 -5.03 -11.58
CA GLU A 233 -7.76 -5.63 -10.29
C GLU A 233 -8.96 -5.68 -9.35
N LEU A 234 -9.75 -4.60 -9.29
CA LEU A 234 -11.00 -4.60 -8.54
C LEU A 234 -11.93 -5.72 -9.00
N ALA A 235 -12.10 -5.89 -10.31
CA ALA A 235 -12.92 -6.95 -10.86
C ALA A 235 -12.36 -8.34 -10.53
N THR A 236 -11.03 -8.50 -10.58
CA THR A 236 -10.33 -9.76 -10.25
C THR A 236 -10.52 -10.14 -8.78
N ILE A 237 -10.25 -9.19 -7.86
CA ILE A 237 -10.36 -9.43 -6.41
C ILE A 237 -11.81 -9.72 -5.99
N CYS A 238 -12.80 -9.15 -6.71
CA CYS A 238 -14.22 -9.39 -6.47
C CYS A 238 -14.78 -10.60 -7.23
N ASP A 239 -14.00 -11.28 -8.06
CA ASP A 239 -14.49 -12.45 -8.81
C ASP A 239 -14.77 -13.62 -7.87
N PRO A 240 -15.98 -14.20 -7.88
CA PRO A 240 -16.33 -15.28 -6.98
C PRO A 240 -15.46 -16.54 -7.14
N ARG A 241 -14.85 -16.76 -8.33
CA ARG A 241 -13.93 -17.88 -8.56
C ARG A 241 -12.66 -17.75 -7.74
N VAL A 242 -12.16 -16.52 -7.54
CA VAL A 242 -10.97 -16.28 -6.73
C VAL A 242 -11.26 -16.55 -5.26
N ARG A 243 -12.42 -16.09 -4.75
CA ARG A 243 -12.86 -16.39 -3.39
C ARG A 243 -13.01 -17.90 -3.18
N GLN A 244 -13.70 -18.56 -4.10
CA GLN A 244 -13.88 -20.01 -4.05
C GLN A 244 -12.54 -20.76 -4.02
N TRP A 245 -11.57 -20.32 -4.84
CA TRP A 245 -10.23 -20.91 -4.87
C TRP A 245 -9.53 -20.77 -3.51
N PHE A 246 -9.57 -19.59 -2.86
CA PHE A 246 -9.04 -19.41 -1.50
C PHE A 246 -9.67 -20.38 -0.50
N GLU A 247 -10.99 -20.54 -0.55
CA GLU A 247 -11.73 -21.45 0.34
C GLU A 247 -11.35 -22.92 0.09
N GLU A 248 -11.29 -23.34 -1.19
CA GLU A 248 -10.92 -24.72 -1.58
C GLU A 248 -9.47 -25.07 -1.20
N GLN A 249 -8.54 -24.12 -1.27
CA GLN A 249 -7.15 -24.30 -0.89
C GLN A 249 -6.94 -24.16 0.63
N GLY A 250 -7.95 -23.76 1.39
CA GLY A 250 -7.83 -23.55 2.84
C GLY A 250 -6.90 -22.39 3.21
N ILE A 251 -6.81 -21.35 2.36
CA ILE A 251 -6.00 -20.18 2.61
C ILE A 251 -6.73 -19.27 3.62
N GLU A 252 -6.07 -18.96 4.74
CA GLU A 252 -6.60 -18.09 5.78
C GLU A 252 -6.31 -16.65 5.45
N ARG A 253 -7.34 -15.80 5.38
CA ARG A 253 -7.17 -14.35 5.21
C ARG A 253 -7.04 -13.69 6.58
N ILE A 254 -5.98 -12.92 6.76
CA ILE A 254 -5.68 -12.16 7.97
C ILE A 254 -5.47 -10.67 7.63
N THR A 255 -5.32 -9.84 8.64
CA THR A 255 -5.02 -8.41 8.53
C THR A 255 -3.61 -8.12 9.04
N PHE A 256 -3.09 -6.90 8.80
CA PHE A 256 -1.85 -6.46 9.45
C PHE A 256 -1.99 -6.41 11.00
N GLY A 257 -3.20 -6.21 11.52
CA GLY A 257 -3.46 -6.23 12.96
C GLY A 257 -3.26 -7.61 13.62
N ASP A 258 -3.24 -8.69 12.83
CA ASP A 258 -2.99 -10.06 13.29
C ASP A 258 -1.50 -10.41 13.34
N LEU A 259 -0.61 -9.52 12.87
CA LEU A 259 0.83 -9.70 12.99
C LEU A 259 1.23 -9.58 14.46
N LYS A 260 2.11 -10.47 14.88
CA LYS A 260 2.62 -10.42 16.28
C LYS A 260 3.56 -9.25 16.42
N LYS A 261 3.33 -8.46 17.46
CA LYS A 261 4.25 -7.40 17.92
C LYS A 261 5.49 -7.99 18.57
#